data_8674b2870c559ba83f4098fc5b63162d
#
_entry.id   8674b2870c559ba83f4098fc5b63162d
#
_cell.length_a   1.000
_cell.length_b   1.000
_cell.length_c   1.000
_cell.angle_alpha   90.00
_cell.angle_beta   90.00
_cell.angle_gamma   90.00
#
_symmetry.space_group_name_H-M   'P 1'
#
loop_
_entity.id
_entity.type
_entity.pdbx_description
1 polymer ?
#
loop_
_entity_poly.entity_id
_entity_poly.type
_entity_poly.pdbx_seq_one_letter_code
_entity_poly.pdbx_strand_id
1 'polypeptide(L)'
;MFEGFEEFEEKEASVNQDQQKVEDKADRRFYRHERENRFLVKRSEDYSVFDDVFNIPTLMVVNSLIENNIIKHLKGALAAGKESKVYLGVGKNSEFRAVKIYLTISAEFKKRLQYIAGDPRFSDIKKGSRNLISIWAKKEFKNLQTAHKNGVSVPTPYYVRQNVLVMEFIGDEDGNPCASLVNSDSVTSEDYGEIMQQTSKLYQKAELVHADLSEYNIFKSVDSRIILFDFGSSVNTKHPNSKQFLTRDIINVNRFFEKRGIEVLNMELAVEKITGGN
;
A
#
# COMPACT_ATOMS: atom_id res chain seq x y z
N MET A 1 -15.30 -7.18 -24.77
CA MET A 1 -14.39 -6.30 -24.01
C MET A 1 -13.72 -7.03 -22.83
N PHE A 2 -13.86 -8.36 -22.74
CA PHE A 2 -13.27 -9.22 -21.71
C PHE A 2 -12.21 -10.20 -22.26
N GLU A 3 -12.15 -10.43 -23.57
CA GLU A 3 -11.18 -11.35 -24.21
C GLU A 3 -9.71 -10.91 -24.07
N GLY A 4 -9.43 -9.63 -23.98
CA GLY A 4 -8.06 -9.13 -23.79
C GLY A 4 -7.47 -9.35 -22.38
N PHE A 5 -8.29 -9.70 -21.39
CA PHE A 5 -7.86 -9.91 -20.01
C PHE A 5 -7.39 -11.33 -19.76
N GLU A 6 -8.05 -12.31 -20.38
CA GLU A 6 -7.66 -13.74 -20.31
C GLU A 6 -6.33 -13.99 -21.05
N GLU A 7 -6.13 -13.37 -22.21
CA GLU A 7 -4.86 -13.45 -22.96
C GLU A 7 -3.68 -12.81 -22.21
N PHE A 8 -3.96 -11.80 -21.36
CA PHE A 8 -2.94 -11.16 -20.51
C PHE A 8 -2.58 -12.05 -19.30
N GLU A 9 -3.57 -12.74 -18.70
CA GLU A 9 -3.35 -13.66 -17.59
C GLU A 9 -2.63 -14.95 -18.02
N GLU A 10 -2.92 -15.48 -19.21
CA GLU A 10 -2.19 -16.64 -19.75
C GLU A 10 -0.74 -16.31 -20.12
N LYS A 11 -0.47 -15.13 -20.68
CA LYS A 11 0.90 -14.65 -20.91
C LYS A 11 1.64 -14.39 -19.60
N GLU A 12 0.99 -13.81 -18.57
CA GLU A 12 1.58 -13.66 -17.24
C GLU A 12 1.87 -15.01 -16.57
N ALA A 13 1.04 -16.01 -16.74
CA ALA A 13 1.24 -17.35 -16.19
C ALA A 13 2.43 -18.08 -16.83
N SER A 14 2.62 -17.96 -18.15
CA SER A 14 3.75 -18.55 -18.87
C SER A 14 5.07 -17.83 -18.56
N VAL A 15 5.06 -16.49 -18.48
CA VAL A 15 6.20 -15.67 -18.09
C VAL A 15 6.60 -15.94 -16.63
N ASN A 16 5.63 -16.19 -15.72
CA ASN A 16 5.92 -16.56 -14.34
C ASN A 16 6.61 -17.93 -14.19
N GLN A 17 6.28 -18.93 -15.03
CA GLN A 17 6.95 -20.24 -14.98
C GLN A 17 8.41 -20.18 -15.47
N ASP A 18 8.69 -19.41 -16.51
CA ASP A 18 10.06 -19.24 -17.00
C ASP A 18 10.89 -18.32 -16.09
N GLN A 19 10.27 -17.31 -15.48
CA GLN A 19 10.92 -16.48 -14.46
C GLN A 19 11.25 -17.30 -13.21
N GLN A 20 10.38 -18.22 -12.78
CA GLN A 20 10.64 -19.09 -11.63
C GLN A 20 11.86 -20.00 -11.87
N LYS A 21 12.02 -20.52 -13.08
CA LYS A 21 13.20 -21.33 -13.46
C LYS A 21 14.48 -20.51 -13.53
N VAL A 22 14.39 -19.24 -13.94
CA VAL A 22 15.54 -18.32 -13.98
C VAL A 22 15.92 -17.88 -12.56
N GLU A 23 14.92 -17.62 -11.68
CA GLU A 23 15.12 -17.29 -10.26
C GLU A 23 15.77 -18.46 -9.52
N ASP A 24 15.29 -19.69 -9.68
CA ASP A 24 15.87 -20.89 -9.08
C ASP A 24 17.33 -21.13 -9.54
N LYS A 25 17.65 -20.79 -10.79
CA LYS A 25 19.00 -20.90 -11.34
C LYS A 25 19.93 -19.80 -10.82
N ALA A 26 19.41 -18.59 -10.64
CA ALA A 26 20.13 -17.46 -10.06
C ALA A 26 20.40 -17.68 -8.57
N ASP A 27 19.42 -18.17 -7.80
CA ASP A 27 19.57 -18.53 -6.40
C ASP A 27 20.65 -19.61 -6.19
N ARG A 28 20.68 -20.66 -7.04
CA ARG A 28 21.73 -21.71 -6.96
C ARG A 28 23.12 -21.19 -7.27
N ARG A 29 23.27 -20.22 -8.18
CA ARG A 29 24.54 -19.57 -8.50
C ARG A 29 24.98 -18.65 -7.37
N PHE A 30 24.06 -17.92 -6.75
CA PHE A 30 24.33 -17.03 -5.63
C PHE A 30 24.79 -17.80 -4.39
N TYR A 31 24.08 -18.87 -3.99
CA TYR A 31 24.50 -19.74 -2.87
C TYR A 31 25.87 -20.39 -3.10
N ARG A 32 26.24 -20.66 -4.36
CA ARG A 32 27.58 -21.16 -4.68
C ARG A 32 28.63 -20.05 -4.51
N HIS A 33 28.35 -18.83 -4.95
CA HIS A 33 29.25 -17.68 -4.83
C HIS A 33 29.42 -17.21 -3.38
N GLU A 34 28.35 -17.24 -2.59
CA GLU A 34 28.38 -16.91 -1.16
C GLU A 34 29.21 -17.91 -0.35
N ARG A 35 29.20 -19.17 -0.76
CA ARG A 35 30.01 -20.23 -0.15
C ARG A 35 31.51 -20.11 -0.44
N GLU A 36 31.86 -19.50 -1.56
CA GLU A 36 33.24 -19.24 -1.96
C GLU A 36 33.80 -17.94 -1.37
N ASN A 37 32.95 -16.97 -0.99
CA ASN A 37 33.35 -15.65 -0.49
C ASN A 37 33.12 -15.42 1.02
N ARG A 38 33.30 -16.43 1.87
CA ARG A 38 33.11 -16.35 3.33
C ARG A 38 34.05 -15.39 4.10
N PHE A 39 34.81 -14.54 3.42
CA PHE A 39 35.77 -13.60 4.02
C PHE A 39 35.51 -12.12 3.72
N LEU A 40 34.25 -11.68 3.69
CA LEU A 40 33.97 -10.25 3.69
C LEU A 40 33.47 -9.79 5.05
N VAL A 41 34.29 -8.93 5.64
CA VAL A 41 34.21 -8.27 6.93
C VAL A 41 32.81 -7.73 7.20
N LYS A 42 32.27 -8.03 8.41
CA LYS A 42 31.08 -7.37 8.99
C LYS A 42 31.21 -5.85 8.86
N ARG A 43 30.41 -5.26 8.00
CA ARG A 43 30.14 -3.84 7.97
C ARG A 43 28.77 -3.58 8.61
N SER A 44 28.78 -2.58 9.48
CA SER A 44 27.76 -1.92 10.27
C SER A 44 26.26 -2.28 10.08
N GLU A 45 25.47 -2.05 11.12
CA GLU A 45 24.03 -2.27 11.25
C GLU A 45 23.18 -1.74 10.08
N ASP A 46 23.67 -0.73 9.32
CA ASP A 46 23.03 -0.19 8.12
C ASP A 46 22.95 -1.20 6.96
N TYR A 47 23.87 -2.14 6.86
CA TYR A 47 23.85 -3.19 5.82
C TYR A 47 22.86 -4.33 6.12
N SER A 48 22.64 -4.67 7.38
CA SER A 48 21.66 -5.70 7.76
C SER A 48 20.22 -5.28 7.42
N VAL A 49 19.95 -3.98 7.52
CA VAL A 49 18.65 -3.38 7.15
C VAL A 49 18.44 -3.37 5.63
N PHE A 50 19.52 -3.31 4.86
CA PHE A 50 19.47 -3.37 3.39
C PHE A 50 19.19 -4.79 2.91
N ASP A 51 19.80 -5.80 3.52
CA ASP A 51 19.64 -7.21 3.16
C ASP A 51 18.21 -7.73 3.39
N ASP A 52 17.52 -7.25 4.43
CA ASP A 52 16.15 -7.66 4.73
C ASP A 52 15.11 -7.15 3.71
N VAL A 53 15.40 -6.03 3.02
CA VAL A 53 14.48 -5.40 2.06
C VAL A 53 14.80 -5.79 0.63
N PHE A 54 16.08 -5.77 0.26
CA PHE A 54 16.54 -5.96 -1.09
C PHE A 54 17.09 -7.38 -1.31
N ASN A 55 16.25 -8.39 -1.09
CA ASN A 55 16.57 -9.72 -1.61
C ASN A 55 16.62 -9.69 -3.16
N ILE A 56 17.24 -10.69 -3.76
CA ILE A 56 17.47 -10.75 -5.21
C ILE A 56 16.19 -10.54 -6.03
N PRO A 57 15.05 -11.20 -5.72
CA PRO A 57 13.80 -10.96 -6.45
C PRO A 57 13.34 -9.50 -6.38
N THR A 58 13.41 -8.86 -5.21
CA THR A 58 13.05 -7.43 -5.07
C THR A 58 13.98 -6.53 -5.88
N LEU A 59 15.29 -6.79 -5.87
CA LEU A 59 16.26 -6.06 -6.71
C LEU A 59 15.96 -6.21 -8.19
N MET A 60 15.59 -7.40 -8.66
CA MET A 60 15.19 -7.62 -10.04
C MET A 60 13.95 -6.82 -10.42
N VAL A 61 12.96 -6.73 -9.51
CA VAL A 61 11.77 -5.88 -9.73
C VAL A 61 12.19 -4.41 -9.81
N VAL A 62 12.99 -3.91 -8.87
CA VAL A 62 13.48 -2.52 -8.89
C VAL A 62 14.26 -2.23 -10.16
N ASN A 63 15.15 -3.13 -10.60
CA ASN A 63 15.86 -2.99 -11.88
C ASN A 63 14.87 -2.89 -13.05
N SER A 64 13.83 -3.73 -13.07
CA SER A 64 12.81 -3.65 -14.11
C SER A 64 12.02 -2.34 -14.12
N LEU A 65 11.82 -1.71 -12.94
CA LEU A 65 11.21 -0.37 -12.87
C LEU A 65 12.08 0.68 -13.55
N ILE A 66 13.42 0.56 -13.42
CA ILE A 66 14.38 1.46 -14.03
C ILE A 66 14.43 1.22 -15.55
N GLU A 67 14.53 -0.02 -16.00
CA GLU A 67 14.55 -0.39 -17.41
C GLU A 67 13.28 0.05 -18.16
N ASN A 68 12.11 -0.03 -17.50
CA ASN A 68 10.84 0.41 -18.06
C ASN A 68 10.56 1.91 -17.86
N ASN A 69 11.54 2.70 -17.40
CA ASN A 69 11.41 4.13 -17.14
C ASN A 69 10.27 4.52 -16.17
N ILE A 70 9.87 3.60 -15.29
CA ILE A 70 8.90 3.90 -14.23
C ILE A 70 9.57 4.77 -13.18
N ILE A 71 10.83 4.46 -12.83
CA ILE A 71 11.72 5.31 -12.04
C ILE A 71 13.10 5.37 -12.71
N LYS A 72 13.87 6.42 -12.45
CA LYS A 72 15.31 6.50 -12.81
C LYS A 72 16.18 5.86 -11.75
N HIS A 73 15.90 6.14 -10.49
CA HIS A 73 16.62 5.62 -9.33
C HIS A 73 15.77 5.74 -8.07
N LEU A 74 16.15 5.02 -7.03
CA LEU A 74 15.66 5.20 -5.67
C LEU A 74 16.58 6.15 -4.92
N LYS A 75 15.98 7.05 -4.13
CA LYS A 75 16.65 7.83 -3.08
C LYS A 75 16.49 7.13 -1.73
N GLY A 76 16.66 7.86 -0.63
CA GLY A 76 16.53 7.35 0.73
C GLY A 76 15.14 6.79 1.08
N ALA A 77 15.06 6.10 2.20
CA ALA A 77 13.79 5.64 2.76
C ALA A 77 12.99 6.82 3.33
N LEU A 78 11.69 6.89 2.99
CA LEU A 78 10.74 7.86 3.52
C LEU A 78 10.12 7.37 4.82
N ALA A 79 9.82 6.08 4.89
CA ALA A 79 9.21 5.45 6.04
C ALA A 79 9.64 3.99 6.15
N ALA A 80 9.83 3.52 7.39
CA ALA A 80 10.16 2.14 7.69
C ALA A 80 9.15 1.58 8.69
N GLY A 81 8.30 0.69 8.22
CA GLY A 81 7.34 -0.06 9.03
C GLY A 81 7.78 -1.52 9.20
N LYS A 82 7.07 -2.26 10.06
CA LYS A 82 7.34 -3.68 10.31
C LYS A 82 7.06 -4.58 9.10
N GLU A 83 6.22 -4.13 8.18
CA GLU A 83 5.70 -4.95 7.08
C GLU A 83 6.08 -4.43 5.70
N SER A 84 6.47 -3.18 5.61
CA SER A 84 6.91 -2.53 4.38
C SER A 84 7.83 -1.37 4.66
N LYS A 85 8.66 -1.03 3.68
CA LYS A 85 9.41 0.21 3.64
C LYS A 85 9.01 1.01 2.42
N VAL A 86 8.95 2.32 2.57
CA VAL A 86 8.63 3.24 1.48
C VAL A 86 9.86 4.04 1.15
N TYR A 87 10.23 4.04 -0.13
CA TYR A 87 11.38 4.77 -0.66
C TYR A 87 10.92 5.90 -1.55
N LEU A 88 11.70 6.96 -1.62
CA LEU A 88 11.54 8.02 -2.61
C LEU A 88 12.14 7.57 -3.92
N GLY A 89 11.31 7.42 -4.94
CA GLY A 89 11.72 7.17 -6.32
C GLY A 89 11.75 8.49 -7.10
N VAL A 90 12.65 8.60 -8.07
CA VAL A 90 12.67 9.70 -9.03
C VAL A 90 12.24 9.17 -10.38
N GLY A 91 11.18 9.69 -10.95
CA GLY A 91 10.65 9.31 -12.24
C GLY A 91 11.41 9.93 -13.43
N LYS A 92 10.93 9.65 -14.65
CA LYS A 92 11.62 10.04 -15.90
C LYS A 92 11.77 11.56 -16.04
N ASN A 93 10.76 12.32 -15.64
CA ASN A 93 10.74 13.78 -15.75
C ASN A 93 11.13 14.47 -14.43
N SER A 94 11.85 13.75 -13.57
CA SER A 94 12.28 14.19 -12.24
C SER A 94 11.15 14.34 -11.23
N GLU A 95 9.94 13.89 -11.56
CA GLU A 95 8.82 13.79 -10.63
C GLU A 95 9.13 12.76 -9.54
N PHE A 96 8.65 13.02 -8.32
CA PHE A 96 8.81 12.09 -7.21
C PHE A 96 7.71 11.01 -7.23
N ARG A 97 8.09 9.82 -6.78
CA ARG A 97 7.22 8.65 -6.63
C ARG A 97 7.47 7.97 -5.29
N ALA A 98 6.43 7.45 -4.69
CA ALA A 98 6.56 6.58 -3.53
C ALA A 98 6.68 5.13 -4.00
N VAL A 99 7.76 4.45 -3.59
CA VAL A 99 8.01 3.04 -3.91
C VAL A 99 7.91 2.24 -2.62
N LYS A 100 6.76 1.57 -2.41
CA LYS A 100 6.47 0.75 -1.24
C LYS A 100 6.93 -0.68 -1.52
N ILE A 101 7.87 -1.17 -0.71
CA ILE A 101 8.41 -2.53 -0.78
C ILE A 101 7.92 -3.31 0.43
N TYR A 102 7.13 -4.34 0.19
CA TYR A 102 6.65 -5.23 1.24
C TYR A 102 7.75 -6.21 1.63
N LEU A 103 7.95 -6.34 2.95
CA LEU A 103 8.97 -7.21 3.52
C LEU A 103 8.48 -8.67 3.57
N THR A 104 9.41 -9.62 3.46
CA THR A 104 9.11 -11.03 3.63
C THR A 104 8.70 -11.31 5.08
N ILE A 105 7.55 -11.84 5.23
CA ILE A 105 6.81 -12.44 6.34
C ILE A 105 7.30 -12.14 7.76
N SER A 106 6.54 -11.30 8.44
CA SER A 106 6.42 -11.36 9.90
C SER A 106 5.26 -12.30 10.30
N ALA A 107 5.30 -12.83 11.53
CA ALA A 107 4.18 -13.60 12.09
C ALA A 107 2.86 -12.79 12.13
N GLU A 108 2.95 -11.46 12.14
CA GLU A 108 1.84 -10.52 12.09
C GLU A 108 1.13 -10.50 10.74
N PHE A 109 1.83 -10.81 9.64
CA PHE A 109 1.24 -10.92 8.31
C PHE A 109 0.16 -12.02 8.23
N LYS A 110 0.31 -13.09 9.01
CA LYS A 110 -0.72 -14.14 9.10
C LYS A 110 -2.04 -13.63 9.69
N LYS A 111 -2.00 -12.63 10.58
CA LYS A 111 -3.20 -12.01 11.16
C LYS A 111 -4.00 -11.21 10.13
N ARG A 112 -3.37 -10.79 9.03
CA ARG A 112 -3.99 -10.03 7.95
C ARG A 112 -4.76 -10.88 6.94
N LEU A 113 -4.67 -12.22 7.03
CA LEU A 113 -5.46 -13.12 6.18
C LEU A 113 -6.97 -12.84 6.26
N GLN A 114 -7.45 -12.32 7.39
CA GLN A 114 -8.86 -11.94 7.55
C GLN A 114 -9.33 -10.86 6.56
N TYR A 115 -8.45 -9.99 6.07
CA TYR A 115 -8.77 -8.96 5.07
C TYR A 115 -8.74 -9.48 3.64
N ILE A 116 -8.26 -10.69 3.43
CA ILE A 116 -8.24 -11.39 2.15
C ILE A 116 -9.33 -12.46 2.15
N ALA A 117 -9.47 -13.19 3.25
CA ALA A 117 -10.48 -14.22 3.41
C ALA A 117 -11.88 -13.59 3.40
N GLY A 118 -12.73 -14.00 2.45
CA GLY A 118 -14.07 -13.44 2.27
C GLY A 118 -14.16 -12.27 1.29
N ASP A 119 -13.04 -11.81 0.72
CA ASP A 119 -13.05 -10.87 -0.40
C ASP A 119 -13.19 -11.67 -1.72
N PRO A 120 -14.30 -11.52 -2.47
CA PRO A 120 -14.55 -12.30 -3.69
C PRO A 120 -13.47 -12.14 -4.77
N ARG A 121 -12.72 -11.04 -4.72
CA ARG A 121 -11.67 -10.71 -5.69
C ARG A 121 -10.39 -11.55 -5.49
N PHE A 122 -10.32 -12.33 -4.39
CA PHE A 122 -9.12 -13.07 -3.97
C PHE A 122 -9.43 -14.51 -3.57
N SER A 123 -10.49 -15.13 -4.16
CA SER A 123 -10.96 -16.50 -3.82
C SER A 123 -9.96 -17.61 -4.18
N ASP A 124 -9.11 -17.42 -5.19
CA ASP A 124 -8.27 -18.50 -5.79
C ASP A 124 -6.80 -18.51 -5.32
N ILE A 125 -6.55 -18.11 -4.08
CA ILE A 125 -5.18 -17.97 -3.57
C ILE A 125 -4.54 -19.34 -3.28
N LYS A 126 -3.50 -19.69 -4.04
CA LYS A 126 -2.63 -20.83 -3.72
C LYS A 126 -1.77 -20.53 -2.48
N LYS A 127 -1.71 -21.50 -1.55
CA LYS A 127 -0.96 -21.35 -0.29
C LYS A 127 0.55 -21.31 -0.55
N GLY A 128 1.19 -20.16 -0.25
CA GLY A 128 2.64 -19.98 -0.28
C GLY A 128 3.00 -18.57 0.20
N SER A 129 4.06 -18.41 0.98
CA SER A 129 4.34 -17.14 1.66
C SER A 129 4.76 -16.00 0.71
N ARG A 130 5.57 -16.30 -0.30
CA ARG A 130 5.97 -15.29 -1.32
C ARG A 130 4.77 -14.85 -2.16
N ASN A 131 3.89 -15.79 -2.50
CA ASN A 131 2.66 -15.51 -3.22
C ASN A 131 1.74 -14.56 -2.41
N LEU A 132 1.67 -14.74 -1.10
CA LEU A 132 0.82 -13.93 -0.22
C LEU A 132 1.24 -12.45 -0.19
N ILE A 133 2.53 -12.15 -0.21
CA ILE A 133 3.05 -10.77 -0.24
C ILE A 133 2.71 -10.10 -1.57
N SER A 134 2.90 -10.81 -2.68
CA SER A 134 2.54 -10.32 -4.00
C SER A 134 1.04 -10.05 -4.11
N ILE A 135 0.20 -10.93 -3.56
CA ILE A 135 -1.25 -10.74 -3.49
C ILE A 135 -1.59 -9.49 -2.67
N TRP A 136 -0.90 -9.28 -1.56
CA TRP A 136 -1.12 -8.11 -0.71
C TRP A 136 -0.78 -6.80 -1.42
N ALA A 137 0.37 -6.74 -2.09
CA ALA A 137 0.75 -5.59 -2.91
C ALA A 137 -0.26 -5.34 -4.04
N LYS A 138 -0.68 -6.40 -4.75
CA LYS A 138 -1.72 -6.30 -5.78
C LYS A 138 -3.07 -5.87 -5.21
N LYS A 139 -3.43 -6.32 -4.00
CA LYS A 139 -4.66 -5.92 -3.31
C LYS A 139 -4.65 -4.42 -3.01
N GLU A 140 -3.58 -3.90 -2.41
CA GLU A 140 -3.46 -2.47 -2.14
C GLU A 140 -3.53 -1.66 -3.45
N PHE A 141 -2.81 -2.08 -4.48
CA PHE A 141 -2.86 -1.44 -5.80
C PHE A 141 -4.29 -1.38 -6.37
N LYS A 142 -5.03 -2.51 -6.38
CA LYS A 142 -6.41 -2.56 -6.86
C LYS A 142 -7.35 -1.69 -6.02
N ASN A 143 -7.18 -1.66 -4.71
CA ASN A 143 -7.97 -0.80 -3.83
C ASN A 143 -7.72 0.68 -4.12
N LEU A 144 -6.45 1.09 -4.24
CA LEU A 144 -6.08 2.46 -4.63
C LEU A 144 -6.65 2.84 -6.00
N GLN A 145 -6.54 1.94 -7.00
CA GLN A 145 -7.13 2.18 -8.33
C GLN A 145 -8.64 2.39 -8.26
N THR A 146 -9.33 1.55 -7.49
CA THR A 146 -10.79 1.65 -7.34
C THR A 146 -11.17 2.93 -6.63
N ALA A 147 -10.49 3.29 -5.55
CA ALA A 147 -10.72 4.53 -4.81
C ALA A 147 -10.46 5.77 -5.68
N HIS A 148 -9.29 5.84 -6.34
CA HIS A 148 -8.90 6.94 -7.22
C HIS A 148 -9.89 7.13 -8.38
N LYS A 149 -10.27 6.04 -9.07
CA LYS A 149 -11.23 6.08 -10.18
C LYS A 149 -12.61 6.62 -9.77
N ASN A 150 -12.98 6.44 -8.51
CA ASN A 150 -14.25 6.90 -7.95
C ASN A 150 -14.16 8.27 -7.25
N GLY A 151 -13.05 9.01 -7.45
CA GLY A 151 -12.88 10.38 -6.97
C GLY A 151 -12.61 10.48 -5.47
N VAL A 152 -12.12 9.41 -4.83
CA VAL A 152 -11.58 9.46 -3.48
C VAL A 152 -10.18 10.07 -3.54
N SER A 153 -9.87 10.96 -2.64
CA SER A 153 -8.53 11.57 -2.52
C SER A 153 -7.54 10.57 -1.94
N VAL A 154 -6.77 9.95 -2.81
CA VAL A 154 -5.77 8.92 -2.50
C VAL A 154 -4.54 9.10 -3.40
N PRO A 155 -3.36 8.60 -3.04
CA PRO A 155 -2.22 8.57 -3.94
C PRO A 155 -2.55 7.80 -5.22
N THR A 156 -2.24 8.38 -6.38
CA THR A 156 -2.44 7.72 -7.68
C THR A 156 -1.55 6.48 -7.78
N PRO A 157 -2.10 5.27 -7.98
CA PRO A 157 -1.29 4.06 -8.15
C PRO A 157 -0.78 3.97 -9.58
N TYR A 158 0.54 3.78 -9.75
CA TYR A 158 1.15 3.70 -11.08
C TYR A 158 1.48 2.29 -11.52
N TYR A 159 2.05 1.48 -10.60
CA TYR A 159 2.56 0.17 -10.96
C TYR A 159 2.63 -0.77 -9.77
N VAL A 160 2.43 -2.08 -10.01
CA VAL A 160 2.65 -3.13 -9.01
C VAL A 160 3.29 -4.34 -9.66
N ARG A 161 4.32 -4.89 -9.03
CA ARG A 161 4.94 -6.16 -9.42
C ARG A 161 5.51 -6.85 -8.20
N GLN A 162 5.17 -8.14 -8.02
CA GLN A 162 5.57 -8.93 -6.86
C GLN A 162 5.27 -8.20 -5.54
N ASN A 163 6.30 -7.87 -4.76
CA ASN A 163 6.24 -7.18 -3.49
C ASN A 163 6.47 -5.65 -3.58
N VAL A 164 6.46 -5.08 -4.77
CA VAL A 164 6.74 -3.66 -4.99
C VAL A 164 5.52 -2.96 -5.56
N LEU A 165 5.10 -1.88 -4.92
CA LEU A 165 4.03 -0.98 -5.33
C LEU A 165 4.61 0.42 -5.57
N VAL A 166 4.33 1.01 -6.75
CA VAL A 166 4.70 2.37 -7.09
C VAL A 166 3.45 3.23 -7.17
N MET A 167 3.46 4.34 -6.46
CA MET A 167 2.34 5.28 -6.39
C MET A 167 2.83 6.72 -6.33
N GLU A 168 1.91 7.66 -6.40
CA GLU A 168 2.17 9.07 -6.24
C GLU A 168 2.87 9.36 -4.91
N PHE A 169 3.89 10.18 -4.97
CA PHE A 169 4.52 10.74 -3.79
C PHE A 169 3.71 11.96 -3.33
N ILE A 170 3.28 11.93 -2.08
CA ILE A 170 2.59 13.05 -1.45
C ILE A 170 3.60 13.80 -0.59
N GLY A 171 3.99 14.99 -1.04
CA GLY A 171 5.02 15.81 -0.40
C GLY A 171 5.34 17.05 -1.23
N ASP A 172 6.46 17.68 -0.89
CA ASP A 172 6.93 18.90 -1.56
C ASP A 172 7.87 18.61 -2.74
N GLU A 173 8.28 19.68 -3.42
CA GLU A 173 9.18 19.66 -4.59
C GLU A 173 10.62 19.26 -4.21
N ASP A 174 11.00 19.35 -2.95
CA ASP A 174 12.31 18.94 -2.43
C ASP A 174 12.38 17.45 -2.10
N GLY A 175 11.21 16.78 -2.07
CA GLY A 175 11.06 15.35 -1.76
C GLY A 175 10.84 15.08 -0.26
N ASN A 176 10.44 16.09 0.51
CA ASN A 176 9.99 15.88 1.87
C ASN A 176 8.55 15.37 1.87
N PRO A 177 8.25 14.27 2.58
CA PRO A 177 6.90 13.72 2.61
C PRO A 177 5.94 14.66 3.36
N CYS A 178 4.70 14.69 2.92
CA CYS A 178 3.61 15.34 3.63
C CYS A 178 3.44 14.73 5.02
N ALA A 179 3.13 15.56 6.00
CA ALA A 179 2.85 15.10 7.36
C ALA A 179 1.55 14.30 7.40
N SER A 180 1.54 13.21 8.17
CA SER A 180 0.29 12.56 8.55
C SER A 180 -0.50 13.47 9.50
N LEU A 181 -1.82 13.28 9.55
CA LEU A 181 -2.72 14.12 10.32
C LEU A 181 -2.34 14.18 11.81
N VAL A 182 -1.80 13.08 12.36
CA VAL A 182 -1.31 13.02 13.75
C VAL A 182 -0.18 14.02 14.01
N ASN A 183 0.65 14.29 13.00
CA ASN A 183 1.81 15.19 13.05
C ASN A 183 1.53 16.59 12.46
N SER A 184 0.25 16.86 12.09
CA SER A 184 -0.14 18.17 11.59
C SER A 184 -0.25 19.19 12.74
N ASP A 185 0.35 20.37 12.55
CA ASP A 185 0.31 21.45 13.53
C ASP A 185 -1.08 22.07 13.69
N SER A 186 -1.94 21.95 12.68
CA SER A 186 -3.29 22.47 12.70
C SER A 186 -4.29 21.42 12.21
N VAL A 187 -5.27 21.12 13.04
CA VAL A 187 -6.40 20.22 12.71
C VAL A 187 -7.68 20.96 13.01
N THR A 188 -8.62 20.97 12.05
CA THR A 188 -9.84 21.77 12.12
C THR A 188 -11.11 20.91 11.97
N SER A 189 -12.29 21.52 12.19
CA SER A 189 -13.59 20.90 11.93
C SER A 189 -13.82 20.64 10.43
N GLU A 190 -13.23 21.45 9.56
CA GLU A 190 -13.28 21.27 8.12
C GLU A 190 -12.53 20.00 7.70
N ASP A 191 -11.38 19.72 8.34
CA ASP A 191 -10.63 18.46 8.10
C ASP A 191 -11.49 17.25 8.45
N TYR A 192 -12.20 17.30 9.60
CA TYR A 192 -13.15 16.25 9.99
C TYR A 192 -14.23 16.05 8.94
N GLY A 193 -14.84 17.16 8.50
CA GLY A 193 -15.87 17.14 7.46
C GLY A 193 -15.38 16.52 6.15
N GLU A 194 -14.17 16.86 5.72
CA GLU A 194 -13.55 16.31 4.51
C GLU A 194 -13.23 14.82 4.66
N ILE A 195 -12.68 14.36 5.80
CA ILE A 195 -12.43 12.94 6.07
C ILE A 195 -13.73 12.15 5.98
N MET A 196 -14.81 12.64 6.58
CA MET A 196 -16.12 11.98 6.53
C MET A 196 -16.66 11.93 5.09
N GLN A 197 -16.45 13.00 4.30
CA GLN A 197 -16.84 13.04 2.89
C GLN A 197 -16.04 12.04 2.05
N GLN A 198 -14.72 11.98 2.22
CA GLN A 198 -13.87 11.01 1.51
C GLN A 198 -14.21 9.57 1.89
N THR A 199 -14.51 9.31 3.17
CA THR A 199 -14.95 8.00 3.66
C THR A 199 -16.32 7.63 3.06
N SER A 200 -17.24 8.59 2.91
CA SER A 200 -18.53 8.39 2.25
C SER A 200 -18.37 8.07 0.76
N LYS A 201 -17.51 8.80 0.03
CA LYS A 201 -17.18 8.48 -1.37
C LYS A 201 -16.57 7.07 -1.50
N LEU A 202 -15.67 6.71 -0.58
CA LEU A 202 -15.04 5.40 -0.55
C LEU A 202 -16.08 4.28 -0.38
N TYR A 203 -17.04 4.45 0.54
CA TYR A 203 -18.09 3.47 0.79
C TYR A 203 -19.10 3.40 -0.36
N GLN A 204 -19.69 4.55 -0.73
CA GLN A 204 -20.84 4.60 -1.65
C GLN A 204 -20.45 4.45 -3.11
N LYS A 205 -19.30 5.02 -3.53
CA LYS A 205 -18.90 5.02 -4.94
C LYS A 205 -17.86 3.96 -5.27
N ALA A 206 -16.88 3.77 -4.39
CA ALA A 206 -15.83 2.78 -4.60
C ALA A 206 -16.18 1.40 -4.04
N GLU A 207 -17.30 1.27 -3.31
CA GLU A 207 -17.73 0.04 -2.60
C GLU A 207 -16.62 -0.54 -1.70
N LEU A 208 -15.84 0.32 -1.05
CA LEU A 208 -14.75 -0.07 -0.18
C LEU A 208 -14.93 0.49 1.23
N VAL A 209 -14.41 -0.25 2.20
CA VAL A 209 -14.15 0.20 3.58
C VAL A 209 -12.64 0.22 3.76
N HIS A 210 -12.10 1.26 4.36
CA HIS A 210 -10.64 1.38 4.56
C HIS A 210 -10.10 0.27 5.48
N ALA A 211 -10.84 -0.03 6.53
CA ALA A 211 -10.58 -1.10 7.51
C ALA A 211 -9.28 -0.93 8.33
N ASP A 212 -8.65 0.25 8.26
CA ASP A 212 -7.52 0.67 9.10
C ASP A 212 -7.39 2.20 9.11
N LEU A 213 -8.53 2.93 8.99
CA LEU A 213 -8.52 4.38 8.97
C LEU A 213 -8.21 4.92 10.36
N SER A 214 -7.26 5.83 10.41
CA SER A 214 -6.85 6.55 11.62
C SER A 214 -6.03 7.78 11.25
N GLU A 215 -5.74 8.63 12.21
CA GLU A 215 -4.89 9.81 12.06
C GLU A 215 -3.49 9.52 11.49
N TYR A 216 -3.04 8.27 11.54
CA TYR A 216 -1.76 7.81 10.99
C TYR A 216 -1.82 7.52 9.50
N ASN A 217 -3.01 7.23 8.96
CA ASN A 217 -3.26 6.83 7.57
C ASN A 217 -3.97 7.93 6.77
N ILE A 218 -3.82 9.17 7.19
CA ILE A 218 -4.37 10.37 6.55
C ILE A 218 -3.25 11.39 6.43
N PHE A 219 -3.01 11.90 5.21
CA PHE A 219 -2.16 13.07 5.00
C PHE A 219 -3.02 14.33 4.98
N LYS A 220 -2.46 15.42 5.51
CA LYS A 220 -2.96 16.77 5.31
C LYS A 220 -1.90 17.54 4.53
N SER A 221 -2.16 17.83 3.27
CA SER A 221 -1.23 18.54 2.41
C SER A 221 -1.16 20.04 2.77
N VAL A 222 -0.14 20.74 2.26
CA VAL A 222 0.08 22.17 2.52
C VAL A 222 -1.13 23.01 2.08
N ASP A 223 -1.79 22.63 1.00
CA ASP A 223 -3.04 23.23 0.50
C ASP A 223 -4.30 22.70 1.22
N SER A 224 -4.13 22.14 2.42
CA SER A 224 -5.20 21.64 3.29
C SER A 224 -6.04 20.49 2.71
N ARG A 225 -5.59 19.80 1.66
CA ARG A 225 -6.29 18.62 1.14
C ARG A 225 -6.07 17.41 2.06
N ILE A 226 -7.13 16.68 2.30
CA ILE A 226 -7.12 15.39 2.99
C ILE A 226 -6.89 14.28 1.97
N ILE A 227 -5.92 13.42 2.23
CA ILE A 227 -5.54 12.32 1.35
C ILE A 227 -5.46 11.04 2.20
N LEU A 228 -6.33 10.07 1.90
CA LEU A 228 -6.32 8.77 2.58
C LEU A 228 -5.24 7.88 1.95
N PHE A 229 -4.47 7.15 2.77
CA PHE A 229 -3.43 6.25 2.27
C PHE A 229 -3.36 4.94 3.06
N ASP A 230 -2.52 3.99 2.63
CA ASP A 230 -2.39 2.64 3.17
C ASP A 230 -3.66 1.78 3.03
N PHE A 231 -4.00 1.46 1.79
CA PHE A 231 -5.19 0.68 1.40
C PHE A 231 -4.98 -0.84 1.46
N GLY A 232 -3.91 -1.32 2.07
CA GLY A 232 -3.62 -2.74 2.19
C GLY A 232 -4.71 -3.52 2.91
N SER A 233 -5.27 -2.97 4.00
CA SER A 233 -6.34 -3.58 4.79
C SER A 233 -7.74 -3.43 4.18
N SER A 234 -7.93 -2.51 3.21
CA SER A 234 -9.26 -2.16 2.70
C SER A 234 -10.00 -3.35 2.09
N VAL A 235 -11.28 -3.46 2.36
CA VAL A 235 -12.15 -4.56 1.93
C VAL A 235 -13.36 -4.04 1.15
N ASN A 236 -13.97 -4.90 0.33
CA ASN A 236 -15.23 -4.58 -0.32
C ASN A 236 -16.36 -4.45 0.71
N THR A 237 -17.36 -3.58 0.47
CA THR A 237 -18.52 -3.38 1.34
C THR A 237 -19.34 -4.66 1.55
N LYS A 238 -19.23 -5.65 0.65
CA LYS A 238 -19.85 -6.98 0.75
C LYS A 238 -19.08 -7.96 1.64
N HIS A 239 -17.90 -7.57 2.13
CA HIS A 239 -17.13 -8.40 3.07
C HIS A 239 -17.93 -8.62 4.36
N PRO A 240 -17.95 -9.87 4.94
CA PRO A 240 -18.74 -10.17 6.13
C PRO A 240 -18.52 -9.21 7.30
N ASN A 241 -17.31 -8.74 7.49
CA ASN A 241 -16.93 -7.84 8.59
C ASN A 241 -16.89 -6.34 8.18
N SER A 242 -17.38 -5.98 6.99
CA SER A 242 -17.29 -4.61 6.48
C SER A 242 -17.88 -3.57 7.42
N LYS A 243 -19.06 -3.85 7.99
CA LYS A 243 -19.73 -2.96 8.96
C LYS A 243 -18.89 -2.76 10.23
N GLN A 244 -18.32 -3.85 10.76
CA GLN A 244 -17.45 -3.80 11.95
C GLN A 244 -16.19 -2.97 11.68
N PHE A 245 -15.58 -3.13 10.50
CA PHE A 245 -14.41 -2.35 10.10
C PHE A 245 -14.74 -0.88 9.92
N LEU A 246 -15.86 -0.54 9.27
CA LEU A 246 -16.33 0.82 9.15
C LEU A 246 -16.55 1.48 10.51
N THR A 247 -17.25 0.79 11.42
CA THR A 247 -17.48 1.29 12.78
C THR A 247 -16.16 1.60 13.49
N ARG A 248 -15.17 0.70 13.39
CA ARG A 248 -13.84 0.91 13.97
C ARG A 248 -13.13 2.12 13.35
N ASP A 249 -13.20 2.28 12.04
CA ASP A 249 -12.62 3.42 11.33
C ASP A 249 -13.20 4.74 11.82
N ILE A 250 -14.54 4.82 11.97
CA ILE A 250 -15.24 6.00 12.51
C ILE A 250 -14.82 6.28 13.95
N ILE A 251 -14.78 5.25 14.82
CA ILE A 251 -14.34 5.39 16.21
C ILE A 251 -12.93 5.98 16.29
N ASN A 252 -12.00 5.50 15.47
CA ASN A 252 -10.64 5.99 15.47
C ASN A 252 -10.57 7.47 15.08
N VAL A 253 -11.25 7.85 14.01
CA VAL A 253 -11.32 9.24 13.54
C VAL A 253 -11.97 10.13 14.60
N ASN A 254 -13.15 9.78 15.09
CA ASN A 254 -13.88 10.56 16.10
C ASN A 254 -13.00 10.78 17.34
N ARG A 255 -12.43 9.72 17.90
CA ARG A 255 -11.55 9.79 19.07
C ARG A 255 -10.37 10.77 18.88
N PHE A 256 -9.80 10.83 17.69
CA PHE A 256 -8.70 11.74 17.38
C PHE A 256 -9.15 13.21 17.42
N PHE A 257 -10.32 13.53 16.86
CA PHE A 257 -10.86 14.89 16.82
C PHE A 257 -11.43 15.31 18.17
N GLU A 258 -12.14 14.45 18.89
CA GLU A 258 -12.66 14.71 20.25
C GLU A 258 -11.53 15.07 21.23
N LYS A 259 -10.39 14.36 21.16
CA LYS A 259 -9.21 14.69 21.99
C LYS A 259 -8.64 16.08 21.73
N ARG A 260 -9.00 16.71 20.61
CA ARG A 260 -8.62 18.06 20.23
C ARG A 260 -9.72 19.09 20.47
N GLY A 261 -10.82 18.67 21.09
CA GLY A 261 -11.97 19.54 21.38
C GLY A 261 -12.80 19.90 20.16
N ILE A 262 -12.66 19.13 19.07
CA ILE A 262 -13.46 19.30 17.84
C ILE A 262 -14.70 18.44 17.96
N GLU A 263 -15.86 19.05 17.73
CA GLU A 263 -17.16 18.37 17.71
C GLU A 263 -17.21 17.35 16.57
N VAL A 264 -17.68 16.14 16.86
CA VAL A 264 -17.82 15.04 15.92
C VAL A 264 -19.27 14.57 15.83
N LEU A 265 -19.60 13.91 14.73
CA LEU A 265 -20.91 13.27 14.59
C LEU A 265 -21.02 12.08 15.57
N ASN A 266 -22.21 11.90 16.14
CA ASN A 266 -22.47 10.66 16.84
C ASN A 266 -22.39 9.47 15.86
N MET A 267 -22.24 8.27 16.41
CA MET A 267 -21.98 7.07 15.61
C MET A 267 -23.10 6.78 14.59
N GLU A 268 -24.34 6.94 14.98
CA GLU A 268 -25.49 6.66 14.11
C GLU A 268 -25.52 7.60 12.90
N LEU A 269 -25.40 8.91 13.14
CA LEU A 269 -25.36 9.92 12.09
C LEU A 269 -24.10 9.75 11.20
N ALA A 270 -22.96 9.39 11.78
CA ALA A 270 -21.74 9.16 11.01
C ALA A 270 -21.90 7.97 10.06
N VAL A 271 -22.44 6.85 10.56
CA VAL A 271 -22.72 5.65 9.74
C VAL A 271 -23.75 5.97 8.66
N GLU A 272 -24.87 6.64 9.01
CA GLU A 272 -25.90 7.03 8.06
C GLU A 272 -25.33 7.91 6.94
N LYS A 273 -24.57 8.93 7.30
CA LYS A 273 -23.93 9.85 6.33
C LYS A 273 -22.96 9.13 5.41
N ILE A 274 -22.17 8.16 5.93
CA ILE A 274 -21.21 7.41 5.14
C ILE A 274 -21.90 6.38 4.26
N THR A 275 -22.91 5.67 4.76
CA THR A 275 -23.59 4.60 4.01
C THR A 275 -24.68 5.11 3.07
N GLY A 276 -25.13 6.37 3.22
CA GLY A 276 -26.21 6.96 2.44
C GLY A 276 -27.61 6.64 2.96
N GLY A 277 -27.73 6.26 4.25
CA GLY A 277 -29.04 6.03 4.88
C GLY A 277 -29.69 4.69 4.53
N ASN A 278 -28.90 3.70 4.12
CA ASN A 278 -29.35 2.31 3.87
C ASN A 278 -28.99 1.35 5.00
#